data_b1ef6f9d14aab4038d73aa19627ce180
#
_entry.id   b1ef6f9d14aab4038d73aa19627ce180
#
_cell.length_a   1.000
_cell.length_b   1.000
_cell.length_c   1.000
_cell.angle_alpha   90.00
_cell.angle_beta   90.00
_cell.angle_gamma   90.00
#
_symmetry.space_group_name_H-M   'P 1'
#
loop_
_entity.id
_entity.type
_entity.pdbx_description
1 polymer ?
#
loop_
_entity_poly.entity_id
_entity_poly.type
_entity_poly.pdbx_seq_one_letter_code
_entity_poly.pdbx_strand_id
1 'polypeptide(L)'
;SLPVETRIPLDYFEMGEGFAPYEHVRKLCNSNPISSWAAYIGGSIFTLLKEEGIHLPFGFSLLLLSGVPMNVGIGSSAATEIATLYCLQNYMQLDISELRLAQLGQLAENLVVGAPCGIMDQISVTSGRQGKLTHILCRPGSIMGEIEIPAGTAFVGVNSMVKHSVGGAEYADVRIGAFMGKRIINRYRAQNGKNPIDHLTELTIDSFEKNYRAVLPESMVGSEFLAEYKSHGDPITQIQPDANYRVLGPTLHPVYENQRVLQFMDQLKAAANGRDEAALIAAGECMFGSHDSYRDNCLLSVPEVDFLVDAVRTRGPQKGLYGAKITGGGSGGTVAVFGKKEALASEIPAIAREYKRLTGLDPDIFEGTSPGAIEFGTFRYTFGPTGWTRSI
;
A
#
# COMPACT_ATOMS: atom_id res chain seq x y z
N SER A 1 -20.68 12.82 -10.06
CA SER A 1 -21.09 11.77 -9.11
C SER A 1 -20.93 10.41 -9.79
N LEU A 2 -20.38 9.43 -9.08
CA LEU A 2 -20.34 8.04 -9.53
C LEU A 2 -21.78 7.48 -9.61
N PRO A 3 -22.08 6.52 -10.49
CA PRO A 3 -23.37 5.87 -10.51
C PRO A 3 -23.59 5.15 -9.18
N VAL A 4 -24.82 5.22 -8.69
CA VAL A 4 -25.20 4.66 -7.40
C VAL A 4 -25.38 3.14 -7.47
N GLU A 5 -25.61 2.59 -8.67
CA GLU A 5 -25.85 1.16 -8.93
C GLU A 5 -25.10 0.70 -10.18
N THR A 6 -24.57 -0.50 -10.12
CA THR A 6 -24.05 -1.23 -11.29
C THR A 6 -24.40 -2.71 -11.17
N ARG A 7 -24.41 -3.41 -12.31
CA ARG A 7 -24.64 -4.87 -12.36
C ARG A 7 -23.46 -5.52 -13.04
N ILE A 8 -22.94 -6.56 -12.42
CA ILE A 8 -21.88 -7.41 -12.96
C ILE A 8 -22.49 -8.78 -13.21
N PRO A 9 -22.69 -9.18 -14.48
CA PRO A 9 -23.17 -10.51 -14.80
C PRO A 9 -22.20 -11.58 -14.32
N LEU A 10 -22.69 -12.67 -13.72
CA LEU A 10 -21.84 -13.75 -13.24
C LEU A 10 -21.18 -14.53 -14.38
N ASP A 11 -21.79 -14.53 -15.57
CA ASP A 11 -21.22 -15.13 -16.77
C ASP A 11 -19.93 -14.42 -17.25
N TYR A 12 -19.62 -13.22 -16.76
CA TYR A 12 -18.30 -12.58 -16.97
C TYR A 12 -17.16 -13.38 -16.32
N PHE A 13 -17.47 -14.18 -15.31
CA PHE A 13 -16.50 -14.94 -14.53
C PHE A 13 -16.24 -16.34 -15.09
N GLU A 14 -17.05 -16.77 -16.05
CA GLU A 14 -16.98 -18.13 -16.60
C GLU A 14 -16.67 -18.10 -18.10
N MET A 15 -15.95 -19.09 -18.57
CA MET A 15 -15.66 -19.29 -19.99
C MET A 15 -15.52 -20.80 -20.29
N GLY A 16 -16.45 -21.34 -21.09
CA GLY A 16 -16.53 -22.78 -21.31
C GLY A 16 -16.92 -23.52 -20.04
N GLU A 17 -16.16 -24.52 -19.64
CA GLU A 17 -16.40 -25.31 -18.42
C GLU A 17 -15.60 -24.82 -17.20
N GLY A 18 -15.00 -23.61 -17.26
CA GLY A 18 -14.14 -23.11 -16.20
C GLY A 18 -14.18 -21.60 -16.01
N PHE A 19 -13.29 -21.10 -15.16
CA PHE A 19 -13.18 -19.67 -14.91
C PHE A 19 -12.52 -18.93 -16.07
N ALA A 20 -13.05 -17.74 -16.36
CA ALA A 20 -12.47 -16.85 -17.37
C ALA A 20 -11.02 -16.44 -17.03
N PRO A 21 -10.18 -16.10 -18.03
CA PRO A 21 -8.89 -15.46 -17.80
C PRO A 21 -9.04 -14.10 -17.10
N TYR A 22 -8.09 -13.71 -16.25
CA TYR A 22 -8.08 -12.41 -15.57
C TYR A 22 -8.19 -11.23 -16.56
N GLU A 23 -7.48 -11.30 -17.68
CA GLU A 23 -7.52 -10.27 -18.72
C GLU A 23 -8.94 -10.08 -19.31
N HIS A 24 -9.69 -11.16 -19.47
CA HIS A 24 -11.07 -11.10 -19.94
C HIS A 24 -11.97 -10.34 -18.95
N VAL A 25 -11.93 -10.73 -17.66
CA VAL A 25 -12.72 -10.07 -16.60
C VAL A 25 -12.27 -8.61 -16.42
N ARG A 26 -10.97 -8.34 -16.49
CA ARG A 26 -10.44 -6.97 -16.49
C ARG A 26 -11.04 -6.11 -17.58
N LYS A 27 -11.09 -6.59 -18.82
CA LYS A 27 -11.70 -5.85 -19.93
C LYS A 27 -13.18 -5.56 -19.70
N LEU A 28 -13.92 -6.54 -19.19
CA LEU A 28 -15.35 -6.40 -18.93
C LEU A 28 -15.62 -5.44 -17.76
N CYS A 29 -14.96 -5.60 -16.63
CA CYS A 29 -15.15 -4.74 -15.45
C CYS A 29 -14.73 -3.28 -15.70
N ASN A 30 -13.77 -3.04 -16.59
CA ASN A 30 -13.27 -1.70 -16.92
C ASN A 30 -13.84 -1.15 -18.24
N SER A 31 -14.78 -1.82 -18.88
CA SER A 31 -15.36 -1.40 -20.16
C SER A 31 -16.12 -0.09 -20.09
N ASN A 32 -16.68 0.25 -18.92
CA ASN A 32 -17.38 1.51 -18.68
C ASN A 32 -16.62 2.32 -17.59
N PRO A 33 -15.94 3.42 -17.97
CA PRO A 33 -15.21 4.25 -17.01
C PRO A 33 -16.04 4.78 -15.85
N ILE A 34 -17.36 4.98 -16.06
CA ILE A 34 -18.26 5.52 -15.04
C ILE A 34 -18.51 4.51 -13.91
N SER A 35 -18.51 3.21 -14.22
CA SER A 35 -18.71 2.13 -13.25
C SER A 35 -17.43 1.35 -12.93
N SER A 36 -16.27 1.81 -13.39
CA SER A 36 -14.98 1.13 -13.15
C SER A 36 -14.63 0.96 -11.65
N TRP A 37 -15.18 1.79 -10.76
CA TRP A 37 -15.07 1.61 -9.32
C TRP A 37 -15.57 0.23 -8.84
N ALA A 38 -16.54 -0.34 -9.54
CA ALA A 38 -17.08 -1.67 -9.21
C ALA A 38 -16.11 -2.82 -9.56
N ALA A 39 -15.03 -2.54 -10.31
CA ALA A 39 -13.98 -3.51 -10.59
C ALA A 39 -13.27 -3.99 -9.31
N TYR A 40 -13.18 -3.16 -8.27
CA TYR A 40 -12.67 -3.57 -6.95
C TYR A 40 -13.54 -4.64 -6.32
N ILE A 41 -14.86 -4.50 -6.41
CA ILE A 41 -15.83 -5.47 -5.87
C ILE A 41 -15.89 -6.70 -6.77
N GLY A 42 -16.15 -6.53 -8.07
CA GLY A 42 -16.24 -7.62 -9.04
C GLY A 42 -14.94 -8.42 -9.13
N GLY A 43 -13.80 -7.73 -9.09
CA GLY A 43 -12.48 -8.34 -9.04
C GLY A 43 -12.26 -9.20 -7.80
N SER A 44 -12.66 -8.69 -6.64
CA SER A 44 -12.56 -9.44 -5.37
C SER A 44 -13.43 -10.70 -5.39
N ILE A 45 -14.67 -10.58 -5.88
CA ILE A 45 -15.57 -11.74 -6.05
C ILE A 45 -14.94 -12.74 -7.00
N PHE A 46 -14.53 -12.29 -8.19
CA PHE A 46 -13.94 -13.18 -9.20
C PHE A 46 -12.68 -13.87 -8.70
N THR A 47 -11.79 -13.14 -8.04
CA THR A 47 -10.53 -13.69 -7.52
C THR A 47 -10.81 -14.74 -6.44
N LEU A 48 -11.76 -14.47 -5.54
CA LEU A 48 -12.18 -15.46 -4.54
C LEU A 48 -12.70 -16.75 -5.20
N LEU A 49 -13.61 -16.62 -6.17
CA LEU A 49 -14.21 -17.78 -6.82
C LEU A 49 -13.17 -18.59 -7.59
N LYS A 50 -12.34 -17.91 -8.37
CA LYS A 50 -11.34 -18.56 -9.23
C LYS A 50 -10.22 -19.23 -8.44
N GLU A 51 -9.66 -18.52 -7.47
CA GLU A 51 -8.50 -19.00 -6.72
C GLU A 51 -8.85 -20.09 -5.69
N GLU A 52 -10.07 -20.06 -5.16
CA GLU A 52 -10.57 -21.06 -4.22
C GLU A 52 -11.43 -22.16 -4.91
N GLY A 53 -11.61 -22.08 -6.24
CA GLY A 53 -12.38 -23.07 -7.00
C GLY A 53 -13.87 -23.12 -6.65
N ILE A 54 -14.48 -21.98 -6.34
CA ILE A 54 -15.85 -21.89 -5.85
C ILE A 54 -16.77 -21.39 -6.96
N HIS A 55 -17.89 -22.07 -7.16
CA HIS A 55 -18.96 -21.64 -8.05
C HIS A 55 -20.13 -21.05 -7.25
N LEU A 56 -20.62 -19.89 -7.67
CA LEU A 56 -21.81 -19.27 -7.09
C LEU A 56 -23.06 -19.84 -7.76
N PRO A 57 -23.96 -20.49 -7.01
CA PRO A 57 -25.20 -21.03 -7.57
C PRO A 57 -26.28 -19.98 -7.83
N PHE A 58 -26.08 -18.74 -7.36
CA PHE A 58 -27.06 -17.65 -7.46
C PHE A 58 -26.36 -16.29 -7.45
N GLY A 59 -27.06 -15.28 -7.97
CA GLY A 59 -26.66 -13.88 -7.82
C GLY A 59 -27.06 -13.30 -6.46
N PHE A 60 -26.45 -12.18 -6.09
CA PHE A 60 -26.75 -11.44 -4.86
C PHE A 60 -26.63 -9.94 -5.08
N SER A 61 -27.18 -9.17 -4.16
CA SER A 61 -27.00 -7.71 -4.12
C SER A 61 -26.03 -7.35 -3.00
N LEU A 62 -25.11 -6.42 -3.30
CA LEU A 62 -24.14 -5.89 -2.34
C LEU A 62 -24.35 -4.37 -2.21
N LEU A 63 -24.46 -3.90 -0.98
CA LEU A 63 -24.48 -2.48 -0.66
C LEU A 63 -23.12 -2.08 -0.06
N LEU A 64 -22.42 -1.17 -0.71
CA LEU A 64 -21.17 -0.59 -0.20
C LEU A 64 -21.45 0.77 0.43
N LEU A 65 -21.12 0.91 1.72
CA LEU A 65 -21.08 2.19 2.42
C LEU A 65 -19.65 2.40 2.93
N SER A 66 -19.03 3.49 2.55
CA SER A 66 -17.65 3.79 2.95
C SER A 66 -17.52 5.23 3.44
N GLY A 67 -16.91 5.40 4.61
CA GLY A 67 -16.42 6.67 5.11
C GLY A 67 -14.93 6.91 4.80
N VAL A 68 -14.25 5.96 4.16
CA VAL A 68 -12.83 6.09 3.79
C VAL A 68 -12.73 6.95 2.52
N PRO A 69 -12.07 8.11 2.57
CA PRO A 69 -11.89 8.97 1.40
C PRO A 69 -11.11 8.24 0.29
N MET A 70 -11.55 8.44 -0.96
CA MET A 70 -10.93 7.82 -2.12
C MET A 70 -9.76 8.64 -2.67
N ASN A 71 -8.72 7.95 -3.14
CA ASN A 71 -7.56 8.55 -3.83
C ASN A 71 -6.74 9.51 -2.95
N VAL A 72 -6.61 9.22 -1.67
CA VAL A 72 -5.83 10.02 -0.72
C VAL A 72 -4.70 9.22 -0.04
N GLY A 73 -4.39 8.03 -0.52
CA GLY A 73 -3.25 7.23 -0.04
C GLY A 73 -3.45 6.60 1.35
N ILE A 74 -4.69 6.23 1.71
CA ILE A 74 -5.04 5.58 2.98
C ILE A 74 -5.74 4.22 2.80
N GLY A 75 -5.54 3.56 1.65
CA GLY A 75 -5.98 2.20 1.43
C GLY A 75 -7.49 2.03 1.20
N SER A 76 -8.19 3.01 0.58
CA SER A 76 -9.64 2.90 0.30
C SER A 76 -9.99 1.74 -0.65
N SER A 77 -9.12 1.41 -1.60
CA SER A 77 -9.26 0.24 -2.49
C SER A 77 -9.23 -1.06 -1.67
N ALA A 78 -8.17 -1.24 -0.90
CA ALA A 78 -8.00 -2.41 -0.03
C ALA A 78 -9.16 -2.56 0.97
N ALA A 79 -9.67 -1.44 1.53
CA ALA A 79 -10.84 -1.47 2.41
C ALA A 79 -12.08 -2.03 1.69
N THR A 80 -12.33 -1.64 0.44
CA THR A 80 -13.44 -2.14 -0.37
C THR A 80 -13.26 -3.62 -0.71
N GLU A 81 -12.06 -4.01 -1.14
CA GLU A 81 -11.70 -5.38 -1.50
C GLU A 81 -11.86 -6.33 -0.31
N ILE A 82 -11.22 -6.00 0.81
CA ILE A 82 -11.22 -6.85 2.01
C ILE A 82 -12.61 -6.93 2.64
N ALA A 83 -13.36 -5.83 2.70
CA ALA A 83 -14.74 -5.87 3.18
C ALA A 83 -15.61 -6.81 2.32
N THR A 84 -15.45 -6.77 0.99
CA THR A 84 -16.15 -7.66 0.06
C THR A 84 -15.76 -9.12 0.28
N LEU A 85 -14.46 -9.42 0.32
CA LEU A 85 -13.93 -10.77 0.50
C LEU A 85 -14.33 -11.36 1.86
N TYR A 86 -14.20 -10.58 2.93
CA TYR A 86 -14.47 -11.05 4.28
C TYR A 86 -15.97 -11.27 4.52
N CYS A 87 -16.84 -10.41 3.95
CA CYS A 87 -18.28 -10.64 3.98
C CYS A 87 -18.65 -11.94 3.25
N LEU A 88 -18.08 -12.17 2.05
CA LEU A 88 -18.36 -13.39 1.29
C LEU A 88 -17.79 -14.64 1.95
N GLN A 89 -16.57 -14.59 2.47
CA GLN A 89 -16.00 -15.68 3.27
C GLN A 89 -16.93 -16.11 4.37
N ASN A 90 -17.42 -15.16 5.16
CA ASN A 90 -18.32 -15.47 6.29
C ASN A 90 -19.70 -15.93 5.83
N TYR A 91 -20.24 -15.33 4.76
CA TYR A 91 -21.53 -15.74 4.20
C TYR A 91 -21.50 -17.18 3.69
N MET A 92 -20.43 -17.55 2.99
CA MET A 92 -20.22 -18.88 2.40
C MET A 92 -19.57 -19.88 3.35
N GLN A 93 -19.23 -19.47 4.57
CA GLN A 93 -18.57 -20.29 5.60
C GLN A 93 -17.24 -20.90 5.13
N LEU A 94 -16.42 -20.10 4.43
CA LEU A 94 -15.12 -20.54 3.93
C LEU A 94 -14.06 -20.38 5.03
N ASP A 95 -13.10 -21.32 5.07
CA ASP A 95 -11.95 -21.26 5.96
C ASP A 95 -10.74 -20.70 5.20
N ILE A 96 -10.64 -19.37 5.15
CA ILE A 96 -9.58 -18.64 4.44
C ILE A 96 -8.77 -17.85 5.48
N SER A 97 -7.45 -18.00 5.48
CA SER A 97 -6.59 -17.28 6.41
C SER A 97 -6.53 -15.77 6.13
N GLU A 98 -6.22 -14.97 7.15
CA GLU A 98 -6.07 -13.51 7.04
C GLU A 98 -5.11 -13.11 5.89
N LEU A 99 -3.97 -13.78 5.82
CA LEU A 99 -2.99 -13.51 4.77
C LEU A 99 -3.52 -13.88 3.38
N ARG A 100 -4.26 -14.98 3.26
CA ARG A 100 -4.86 -15.39 1.99
C ARG A 100 -5.91 -14.39 1.53
N LEU A 101 -6.74 -13.85 2.43
CA LEU A 101 -7.68 -12.77 2.11
C LEU A 101 -6.95 -11.53 1.56
N ALA A 102 -5.87 -11.11 2.21
CA ALA A 102 -5.06 -9.99 1.74
C ALA A 102 -4.47 -10.26 0.34
N GLN A 103 -3.99 -11.49 0.09
CA GLN A 103 -3.48 -11.90 -1.23
C GLN A 103 -4.56 -11.88 -2.31
N LEU A 104 -5.77 -12.35 -1.99
CA LEU A 104 -6.90 -12.30 -2.91
C LEU A 104 -7.28 -10.85 -3.28
N GLY A 105 -7.30 -9.95 -2.31
CA GLY A 105 -7.50 -8.51 -2.55
C GLY A 105 -6.42 -7.93 -3.47
N GLN A 106 -5.15 -8.19 -3.17
CA GLN A 106 -4.04 -7.75 -4.02
C GLN A 106 -4.14 -8.30 -5.46
N LEU A 107 -4.52 -9.56 -5.63
CA LEU A 107 -4.73 -10.15 -6.96
C LEU A 107 -5.86 -9.43 -7.71
N ALA A 108 -6.97 -9.12 -7.03
CA ALA A 108 -8.07 -8.37 -7.60
C ALA A 108 -7.61 -6.99 -8.10
N GLU A 109 -6.87 -6.25 -7.27
CA GLU A 109 -6.37 -4.93 -7.63
C GLU A 109 -5.36 -4.99 -8.80
N ASN A 110 -4.40 -5.91 -8.74
CA ASN A 110 -3.37 -6.05 -9.78
C ASN A 110 -3.92 -6.58 -11.11
N LEU A 111 -4.78 -7.60 -11.09
CA LEU A 111 -5.14 -8.36 -12.29
C LEU A 111 -6.50 -7.95 -12.88
N VAL A 112 -7.45 -7.50 -12.07
CA VAL A 112 -8.79 -7.09 -12.55
C VAL A 112 -8.91 -5.58 -12.62
N VAL A 113 -8.60 -4.86 -11.56
CA VAL A 113 -8.58 -3.39 -11.60
C VAL A 113 -7.45 -2.90 -12.52
N GLY A 114 -6.28 -3.51 -12.42
CA GLY A 114 -5.10 -3.20 -13.22
C GLY A 114 -4.20 -2.15 -12.60
N ALA A 115 -4.33 -1.91 -11.31
CA ALA A 115 -3.45 -1.03 -10.56
C ALA A 115 -2.29 -1.85 -9.95
N PRO A 116 -1.02 -1.60 -10.31
CA PRO A 116 0.12 -2.35 -9.81
C PRO A 116 0.44 -1.95 -8.37
N CYS A 117 -0.14 -2.64 -7.38
CA CYS A 117 0.07 -2.37 -5.96
C CYS A 117 0.94 -3.43 -5.26
N GLY A 118 1.51 -3.06 -4.11
CA GLY A 118 2.05 -3.99 -3.11
C GLY A 118 0.94 -4.59 -2.24
N ILE A 119 1.29 -5.46 -1.29
CA ILE A 119 0.30 -6.13 -0.40
C ILE A 119 0.06 -5.38 0.92
N MET A 120 0.74 -4.27 1.14
CA MET A 120 0.77 -3.55 2.42
C MET A 120 -0.63 -3.13 2.88
N ASP A 121 -1.39 -2.52 2.00
CA ASP A 121 -2.71 -1.98 2.33
C ASP A 121 -3.71 -3.10 2.64
N GLN A 122 -3.71 -4.18 1.84
CA GLN A 122 -4.59 -5.32 2.08
C GLN A 122 -4.27 -6.02 3.40
N ILE A 123 -2.99 -6.23 3.75
CA ILE A 123 -2.62 -6.80 5.06
C ILE A 123 -3.03 -5.86 6.19
N SER A 124 -2.77 -4.56 6.05
CA SER A 124 -3.10 -3.57 7.08
C SER A 124 -4.61 -3.51 7.36
N VAL A 125 -5.43 -3.54 6.31
CA VAL A 125 -6.90 -3.54 6.44
C VAL A 125 -7.41 -4.87 6.98
N THR A 126 -6.82 -6.01 6.60
CA THR A 126 -7.25 -7.33 7.05
C THR A 126 -6.89 -7.57 8.51
N SER A 127 -5.62 -7.39 8.86
CA SER A 127 -5.01 -7.87 10.10
C SER A 127 -4.59 -6.77 11.06
N GLY A 128 -4.87 -5.49 10.76
CA GLY A 128 -4.56 -4.38 11.65
C GLY A 128 -5.16 -4.54 13.04
N ARG A 129 -4.47 -4.03 14.07
CA ARG A 129 -4.93 -4.07 15.47
C ARG A 129 -4.98 -2.66 16.03
N GLN A 130 -6.04 -2.38 16.78
CA GLN A 130 -6.17 -1.06 17.42
C GLN A 130 -5.00 -0.79 18.37
N GLY A 131 -4.39 0.39 18.26
CA GLY A 131 -3.27 0.81 19.11
C GLY A 131 -1.93 0.19 18.76
N LYS A 132 -1.83 -0.56 17.65
CA LYS A 132 -0.61 -1.26 17.24
C LYS A 132 -0.17 -0.88 15.82
N LEU A 133 1.10 -1.11 15.54
CA LEU A 133 1.69 -1.10 14.22
C LEU A 133 2.00 -2.52 13.81
N THR A 134 1.58 -2.91 12.61
CA THR A 134 1.86 -4.23 12.03
C THR A 134 3.16 -4.17 11.22
N HIS A 135 4.14 -5.00 11.57
CA HIS A 135 5.36 -5.18 10.78
C HIS A 135 5.09 -6.14 9.62
N ILE A 136 5.15 -5.62 8.41
CA ILE A 136 4.87 -6.37 7.19
C ILE A 136 6.15 -6.48 6.35
N LEU A 137 6.53 -7.70 6.00
CA LEU A 137 7.45 -7.95 4.90
C LEU A 137 6.62 -8.10 3.62
N CYS A 138 6.62 -7.06 2.79
CA CYS A 138 5.71 -6.98 1.64
C CYS A 138 5.99 -8.01 0.54
N ARG A 139 7.17 -8.62 0.53
CA ARG A 139 7.52 -9.72 -0.38
C ARG A 139 8.29 -10.80 0.37
N PRO A 140 7.76 -12.01 0.41
CA PRO A 140 6.59 -12.57 -0.32
C PRO A 140 5.22 -12.14 0.19
N GLY A 141 5.13 -11.36 1.26
CA GLY A 141 3.93 -10.96 1.97
C GLY A 141 3.79 -11.78 3.25
N SER A 142 4.24 -11.20 4.36
CA SER A 142 4.21 -11.88 5.68
C SER A 142 4.09 -10.86 6.79
N ILE A 143 3.31 -11.20 7.82
CA ILE A 143 3.26 -10.44 9.06
C ILE A 143 4.41 -10.92 9.94
N MET A 144 5.37 -10.02 10.22
CA MET A 144 6.57 -10.32 10.99
C MET A 144 6.39 -10.08 12.49
N GLY A 145 5.32 -9.39 12.88
CA GLY A 145 4.98 -9.08 14.25
C GLY A 145 4.18 -7.79 14.40
N GLU A 146 3.92 -7.43 15.63
CA GLU A 146 3.20 -6.22 16.00
C GLU A 146 3.98 -5.44 17.07
N ILE A 147 3.83 -4.12 17.07
CA ILE A 147 4.39 -3.24 18.10
C ILE A 147 3.29 -2.32 18.59
N GLU A 148 3.16 -2.19 19.88
CA GLU A 148 2.28 -1.19 20.49
C GLU A 148 2.82 0.23 20.22
N ILE A 149 1.92 1.16 19.92
CA ILE A 149 2.28 2.57 19.80
C ILE A 149 2.74 3.03 21.18
N PRO A 150 3.95 3.61 21.32
CA PRO A 150 4.49 4.02 22.62
C PRO A 150 3.54 4.91 23.41
N ALA A 151 3.46 4.70 24.72
CA ALA A 151 2.56 5.44 25.59
C ALA A 151 2.75 6.97 25.47
N GLY A 152 1.65 7.71 25.40
CA GLY A 152 1.68 9.18 25.25
C GLY A 152 1.99 9.67 23.83
N THR A 153 2.20 8.76 22.85
CA THR A 153 2.42 9.11 21.46
C THR A 153 1.25 8.66 20.57
N ALA A 154 1.20 9.19 19.35
CA ALA A 154 0.25 8.80 18.34
C ALA A 154 0.80 9.04 16.93
N PHE A 155 0.08 8.49 15.95
CA PHE A 155 0.22 8.81 14.54
C PHE A 155 -1.03 9.56 14.07
N VAL A 156 -0.82 10.58 13.22
CA VAL A 156 -1.88 11.36 12.58
C VAL A 156 -1.60 11.39 11.09
N GLY A 157 -2.63 11.19 10.27
CA GLY A 157 -2.57 11.40 8.83
C GLY A 157 -2.97 12.83 8.47
N VAL A 158 -2.20 13.49 7.60
CA VAL A 158 -2.54 14.81 7.05
C VAL A 158 -2.63 14.67 5.54
N ASN A 159 -3.83 14.76 5.00
CA ASN A 159 -4.06 14.66 3.55
C ASN A 159 -3.68 15.96 2.86
N SER A 160 -2.73 15.91 1.95
CA SER A 160 -2.30 17.08 1.17
C SER A 160 -3.38 17.64 0.23
N MET A 161 -4.49 16.95 0.04
CA MET A 161 -5.54 17.27 -0.95
C MET A 161 -5.04 17.28 -2.41
N VAL A 162 -3.77 16.94 -2.64
CA VAL A 162 -3.26 16.66 -3.97
C VAL A 162 -3.67 15.22 -4.34
N LYS A 163 -4.36 15.10 -5.47
CA LYS A 163 -4.90 13.80 -5.89
C LYS A 163 -3.78 12.83 -6.22
N HIS A 164 -3.79 11.72 -5.52
CA HIS A 164 -2.97 10.57 -5.82
C HIS A 164 -3.58 9.78 -6.99
N SER A 165 -2.81 9.53 -8.03
CA SER A 165 -3.22 8.59 -9.09
C SER A 165 -2.59 7.22 -8.81
N VAL A 166 -3.32 6.33 -8.14
CA VAL A 166 -2.85 4.98 -7.73
C VAL A 166 -2.46 4.10 -8.94
N GLY A 167 -2.89 4.44 -10.12
CA GLY A 167 -2.51 3.79 -11.37
C GLY A 167 -1.52 4.61 -12.19
N GLY A 168 -0.89 5.64 -11.59
CA GLY A 168 -0.03 6.56 -12.30
C GLY A 168 1.19 5.88 -12.93
N ALA A 169 1.55 6.32 -14.11
CA ALA A 169 2.75 5.88 -14.82
C ALA A 169 3.99 5.97 -13.93
N GLU A 170 4.07 7.00 -13.09
CA GLU A 170 5.20 7.27 -12.18
C GLU A 170 5.49 6.11 -11.22
N TYR A 171 4.47 5.58 -10.51
CA TYR A 171 4.68 4.44 -9.60
C TYR A 171 5.05 3.16 -10.38
N ALA A 172 4.41 2.93 -11.53
CA ALA A 172 4.73 1.79 -12.40
C ALA A 172 6.19 1.87 -12.90
N ASP A 173 6.65 3.06 -13.28
CA ASP A 173 8.02 3.28 -13.75
C ASP A 173 9.07 3.03 -12.65
N VAL A 174 8.79 3.47 -11.43
CA VAL A 174 9.65 3.17 -10.25
C VAL A 174 9.70 1.67 -9.99
N ARG A 175 8.56 0.98 -10.06
CA ARG A 175 8.50 -0.46 -9.92
C ARG A 175 9.29 -1.16 -11.01
N ILE A 176 9.13 -0.77 -12.27
CA ILE A 176 9.92 -1.29 -13.40
C ILE A 176 11.41 -1.09 -13.14
N GLY A 177 11.84 0.11 -12.76
CA GLY A 177 13.23 0.43 -12.47
C GLY A 177 13.84 -0.46 -11.37
N ALA A 178 13.11 -0.69 -10.28
CA ALA A 178 13.55 -1.58 -9.20
C ALA A 178 13.71 -3.05 -9.68
N PHE A 179 12.79 -3.54 -10.50
CA PHE A 179 12.89 -4.89 -11.09
C PHE A 179 13.99 -4.99 -12.14
N MET A 180 14.23 -3.94 -12.93
CA MET A 180 15.39 -3.86 -13.84
C MET A 180 16.69 -3.96 -13.03
N GLY A 181 16.82 -3.19 -11.96
CA GLY A 181 18.00 -3.23 -11.09
C GLY A 181 18.20 -4.58 -10.42
N LYS A 182 17.15 -5.22 -9.92
CA LYS A 182 17.23 -6.60 -9.42
C LYS A 182 17.73 -7.57 -10.49
N ARG A 183 17.25 -7.45 -11.72
CA ARG A 183 17.68 -8.28 -12.83
C ARG A 183 19.16 -8.10 -13.19
N ILE A 184 19.64 -6.85 -13.19
CA ILE A 184 21.05 -6.52 -13.39
C ILE A 184 21.92 -7.14 -12.28
N ILE A 185 21.53 -6.94 -11.02
CA ILE A 185 22.21 -7.53 -9.85
C ILE A 185 22.28 -9.05 -9.98
N ASN A 186 21.18 -9.72 -10.30
CA ASN A 186 21.13 -11.16 -10.40
C ASN A 186 22.04 -11.70 -11.52
N ARG A 187 22.11 -10.99 -12.66
CA ARG A 187 23.07 -11.35 -13.71
C ARG A 187 24.53 -11.19 -13.23
N TYR A 188 24.85 -10.10 -12.58
CA TYR A 188 26.18 -9.87 -12.00
C TYR A 188 26.52 -10.93 -10.95
N ARG A 189 25.56 -11.32 -10.10
CA ARG A 189 25.73 -12.39 -9.12
C ARG A 189 26.06 -13.74 -9.79
N ALA A 190 25.32 -14.10 -10.83
CA ALA A 190 25.56 -15.33 -11.59
C ALA A 190 26.95 -15.35 -12.23
N GLN A 191 27.42 -14.25 -12.80
CA GLN A 191 28.76 -14.10 -13.36
C GLN A 191 29.88 -14.27 -12.31
N ASN A 192 29.56 -14.01 -11.04
CA ASN A 192 30.49 -14.15 -9.91
C ASN A 192 30.21 -15.40 -9.04
N GLY A 193 29.48 -16.39 -9.59
CA GLY A 193 29.24 -17.68 -8.93
C GLY A 193 28.31 -17.59 -7.71
N LYS A 194 27.49 -16.52 -7.59
CA LYS A 194 26.55 -16.32 -6.48
C LYS A 194 25.12 -16.67 -6.93
N ASN A 195 24.34 -17.23 -6.01
CA ASN A 195 22.91 -17.48 -6.27
C ASN A 195 22.14 -16.16 -6.49
N PRO A 196 21.09 -16.15 -7.31
CA PRO A 196 20.22 -14.99 -7.45
C PRO A 196 19.53 -14.66 -6.13
N ILE A 197 19.11 -13.40 -5.99
CA ILE A 197 18.19 -12.97 -4.94
C ILE A 197 16.76 -12.95 -5.48
N ASP A 198 15.80 -13.31 -4.65
CA ASP A 198 14.39 -13.20 -5.00
C ASP A 198 13.87 -11.78 -4.73
N HIS A 199 14.39 -11.13 -3.69
CA HIS A 199 13.98 -9.79 -3.27
C HIS A 199 15.18 -8.88 -2.98
N LEU A 200 15.07 -7.59 -3.33
CA LEU A 200 16.11 -6.59 -3.03
C LEU A 200 16.36 -6.44 -1.52
N THR A 201 15.33 -6.70 -0.70
CA THR A 201 15.41 -6.66 0.77
C THR A 201 16.27 -7.75 1.38
N GLU A 202 16.73 -8.73 0.61
CA GLU A 202 17.73 -9.72 1.05
C GLU A 202 19.15 -9.13 1.12
N LEU A 203 19.34 -7.97 0.49
CA LEU A 203 20.63 -7.28 0.52
C LEU A 203 20.73 -6.38 1.75
N THR A 204 21.86 -6.49 2.46
CA THR A 204 22.26 -5.47 3.43
C THR A 204 22.79 -4.23 2.71
N ILE A 205 22.70 -3.06 3.35
CA ILE A 205 23.26 -1.81 2.81
C ILE A 205 24.74 -1.99 2.46
N ASP A 206 25.53 -2.54 3.37
CA ASP A 206 26.97 -2.78 3.16
C ASP A 206 27.23 -3.67 1.93
N SER A 207 26.45 -4.75 1.78
CA SER A 207 26.57 -5.65 0.64
C SER A 207 26.19 -4.95 -0.67
N PHE A 208 25.12 -4.13 -0.64
CA PHE A 208 24.68 -3.36 -1.79
C PHE A 208 25.72 -2.33 -2.22
N GLU A 209 26.16 -1.48 -1.31
CA GLU A 209 27.14 -0.42 -1.57
C GLU A 209 28.46 -0.97 -2.10
N LYS A 210 28.98 -2.03 -1.46
CA LYS A 210 30.28 -2.62 -1.80
C LYS A 210 30.28 -3.39 -3.12
N ASN A 211 29.19 -4.09 -3.45
CA ASN A 211 29.23 -5.08 -4.52
C ASN A 211 28.34 -4.74 -5.71
N TYR A 212 27.25 -3.96 -5.52
CA TYR A 212 26.21 -3.85 -6.53
C TYR A 212 25.93 -2.43 -7.01
N ARG A 213 26.14 -1.40 -6.18
CA ARG A 213 25.85 -0.03 -6.57
C ARG A 213 26.57 0.39 -7.86
N ALA A 214 27.84 0.05 -7.99
CA ALA A 214 28.67 0.44 -9.14
C ALA A 214 28.29 -0.27 -10.46
N VAL A 215 27.51 -1.35 -10.41
CA VAL A 215 27.08 -2.07 -11.63
C VAL A 215 25.69 -1.61 -12.12
N LEU A 216 25.03 -0.75 -11.37
CA LEU A 216 23.71 -0.23 -11.72
C LEU A 216 23.86 1.12 -12.46
N PRO A 217 23.23 1.29 -13.64
CA PRO A 217 23.15 2.58 -14.28
C PRO A 217 22.17 3.50 -13.53
N GLU A 218 22.34 4.81 -13.62
CA GLU A 218 21.38 5.78 -13.12
C GLU A 218 20.01 5.59 -13.78
N SER A 219 20.02 5.42 -15.12
CA SER A 219 18.84 5.12 -15.93
C SER A 219 19.20 4.25 -17.12
N MET A 220 18.20 3.61 -17.72
CA MET A 220 18.38 2.76 -18.90
C MET A 220 17.12 2.78 -19.77
N VAL A 221 17.30 2.88 -21.08
CA VAL A 221 16.18 2.82 -22.03
C VAL A 221 15.61 1.41 -22.11
N GLY A 222 14.27 1.31 -22.21
CA GLY A 222 13.57 0.04 -22.21
C GLY A 222 14.04 -0.93 -23.31
N SER A 223 14.26 -0.44 -24.54
CA SER A 223 14.76 -1.25 -25.65
C SER A 223 16.16 -1.80 -25.41
N GLU A 224 17.04 -1.03 -24.80
CA GLU A 224 18.40 -1.48 -24.44
C GLU A 224 18.34 -2.58 -23.39
N PHE A 225 17.51 -2.37 -22.34
CA PHE A 225 17.32 -3.37 -21.32
C PHE A 225 16.73 -4.68 -21.88
N LEU A 226 15.70 -4.57 -22.72
CA LEU A 226 15.05 -5.75 -23.33
C LEU A 226 16.00 -6.51 -24.27
N ALA A 227 16.88 -5.80 -25.01
CA ALA A 227 17.89 -6.43 -25.86
C ALA A 227 18.86 -7.27 -25.02
N GLU A 228 19.29 -6.77 -23.87
CA GLU A 228 20.30 -7.40 -23.02
C GLU A 228 19.73 -8.43 -22.04
N TYR A 229 18.60 -8.11 -21.36
CA TYR A 229 18.07 -8.91 -20.24
C TYR A 229 16.77 -9.64 -20.57
N LYS A 230 16.13 -9.39 -21.71
CA LYS A 230 14.87 -9.98 -22.23
C LYS A 230 13.64 -9.60 -21.39
N SER A 231 13.73 -9.59 -20.07
CA SER A 231 12.64 -9.32 -19.14
C SER A 231 13.19 -8.89 -17.78
N HIS A 232 12.49 -8.03 -17.07
CA HIS A 232 12.79 -7.66 -15.68
C HIS A 232 12.21 -8.67 -14.66
N GLY A 233 11.27 -9.55 -15.11
CA GLY A 233 10.71 -10.61 -14.27
C GLY A 233 9.55 -10.18 -13.36
N ASP A 234 8.99 -8.97 -13.52
CA ASP A 234 7.74 -8.58 -12.87
C ASP A 234 6.55 -9.02 -13.73
N PRO A 235 5.59 -9.83 -13.20
CA PRO A 235 4.44 -10.27 -13.97
C PRO A 235 3.36 -9.19 -14.14
N ILE A 236 3.45 -8.08 -13.42
CA ILE A 236 2.41 -7.06 -13.35
C ILE A 236 2.69 -5.88 -14.30
N THR A 237 3.95 -5.45 -14.39
CA THR A 237 4.34 -4.31 -15.22
C THR A 237 5.04 -4.75 -16.51
N GLN A 238 4.97 -3.91 -17.54
CA GLN A 238 5.61 -4.16 -18.83
C GLN A 238 6.54 -3.01 -19.19
N ILE A 239 7.76 -3.33 -19.62
CA ILE A 239 8.72 -2.36 -20.09
C ILE A 239 8.28 -1.82 -21.45
N GLN A 240 8.15 -0.50 -21.55
CA GLN A 240 7.92 0.19 -22.81
C GLN A 240 9.30 0.43 -23.49
N PRO A 241 9.49 -0.02 -24.75
CA PRO A 241 10.80 0.05 -25.41
C PRO A 241 11.39 1.48 -25.49
N ASP A 242 10.53 2.46 -25.70
CA ASP A 242 10.95 3.87 -25.90
C ASP A 242 11.06 4.67 -24.61
N ALA A 243 10.66 4.12 -23.47
CA ALA A 243 10.75 4.80 -22.17
C ALA A 243 12.16 4.68 -21.58
N ASN A 244 12.59 5.74 -20.89
CA ASN A 244 13.85 5.76 -20.14
C ASN A 244 13.53 5.62 -18.64
N TYR A 245 13.92 4.50 -18.04
CA TYR A 245 13.63 4.19 -16.64
C TYR A 245 14.81 4.54 -15.74
N ARG A 246 14.56 5.22 -14.64
CA ARG A 246 15.54 5.28 -13.54
C ARG A 246 15.73 3.88 -12.97
N VAL A 247 16.98 3.51 -12.69
CA VAL A 247 17.31 2.14 -12.19
C VAL A 247 17.94 2.22 -10.82
N LEU A 248 19.02 2.99 -10.65
CA LEU A 248 19.75 3.03 -9.37
C LEU A 248 18.88 3.46 -8.21
N GLY A 249 18.20 4.62 -8.30
CA GLY A 249 17.37 5.15 -7.22
C GLY A 249 16.25 4.17 -6.77
N PRO A 250 15.39 3.70 -7.70
CA PRO A 250 14.37 2.70 -7.41
C PRO A 250 14.91 1.37 -6.84
N THR A 251 16.13 0.97 -7.19
CA THR A 251 16.77 -0.24 -6.66
C THR A 251 17.32 -0.02 -5.25
N LEU A 252 17.88 1.14 -5.00
CA LEU A 252 18.46 1.53 -3.72
C LEU A 252 17.36 1.65 -2.64
N HIS A 253 16.23 2.27 -3.00
CA HIS A 253 15.16 2.55 -2.03
C HIS A 253 14.73 1.33 -1.20
N PRO A 254 14.32 0.18 -1.76
CA PRO A 254 13.87 -0.97 -0.97
C PRO A 254 14.96 -1.59 -0.09
N VAL A 255 16.23 -1.51 -0.50
CA VAL A 255 17.37 -2.01 0.31
C VAL A 255 17.53 -1.17 1.58
N TYR A 256 17.52 0.15 1.43
CA TYR A 256 17.66 1.07 2.57
C TYR A 256 16.40 1.13 3.41
N GLU A 257 15.22 1.09 2.78
CA GLU A 257 13.94 1.16 3.47
C GLU A 257 13.72 -0.05 4.37
N ASN A 258 14.11 -1.24 3.95
CA ASN A 258 14.05 -2.42 4.80
C ASN A 258 14.85 -2.24 6.11
N GLN A 259 16.04 -1.68 6.01
CA GLN A 259 16.87 -1.39 7.18
C GLN A 259 16.25 -0.30 8.07
N ARG A 260 15.66 0.76 7.47
CA ARG A 260 14.96 1.82 8.21
C ARG A 260 13.77 1.27 8.98
N VAL A 261 12.98 0.38 8.38
CA VAL A 261 11.85 -0.27 9.05
C VAL A 261 12.31 -1.05 10.26
N LEU A 262 13.38 -1.84 10.14
CA LEU A 262 13.93 -2.59 11.27
C LEU A 262 14.42 -1.65 12.38
N GLN A 263 15.15 -0.60 12.04
CA GLN A 263 15.60 0.43 13.00
C GLN A 263 14.42 1.14 13.67
N PHE A 264 13.43 1.56 12.89
CA PHE A 264 12.21 2.19 13.40
C PHE A 264 11.53 1.31 14.44
N MET A 265 11.37 0.03 14.15
CA MET A 265 10.76 -0.92 15.07
C MET A 265 11.56 -1.10 16.36
N ASP A 266 12.88 -1.20 16.25
CA ASP A 266 13.74 -1.35 17.44
C ASP A 266 13.68 -0.11 18.34
N GLN A 267 13.65 1.08 17.74
CA GLN A 267 13.49 2.33 18.48
C GLN A 267 12.11 2.44 19.15
N LEU A 268 11.04 2.04 18.47
CA LEU A 268 9.69 2.05 19.09
C LEU A 268 9.59 1.04 20.24
N LYS A 269 10.21 -0.13 20.12
CA LYS A 269 10.28 -1.12 21.23
C LYS A 269 11.03 -0.57 22.43
N ALA A 270 12.18 0.10 22.21
CA ALA A 270 12.94 0.76 23.26
C ALA A 270 12.13 1.84 23.96
N ALA A 271 11.31 2.57 23.21
CA ALA A 271 10.45 3.65 23.70
C ALA A 271 9.06 3.19 24.18
N ALA A 272 8.78 1.90 24.33
CA ALA A 272 7.42 1.37 24.55
C ALA A 272 6.70 2.01 25.76
N ASN A 273 7.42 2.39 26.81
CA ASN A 273 6.88 3.09 27.98
C ASN A 273 6.69 4.61 27.77
N GLY A 274 7.04 5.14 26.60
CA GLY A 274 6.95 6.57 26.25
C GLY A 274 7.96 7.50 26.95
N ARG A 275 8.96 6.95 27.65
CA ARG A 275 9.92 7.75 28.44
C ARG A 275 11.27 7.93 27.77
N ASP A 276 11.62 7.09 26.82
CA ASP A 276 12.88 7.19 26.05
C ASP A 276 12.67 8.15 24.87
N GLU A 277 12.83 9.43 25.12
CA GLU A 277 12.65 10.47 24.09
C GLU A 277 13.72 10.37 22.99
N ALA A 278 14.92 9.90 23.29
CA ALA A 278 15.96 9.71 22.30
C ALA A 278 15.56 8.61 21.29
N ALA A 279 14.97 7.52 21.76
CA ALA A 279 14.45 6.47 20.90
C ALA A 279 13.24 6.95 20.06
N LEU A 280 12.34 7.77 20.62
CA LEU A 280 11.23 8.36 19.85
C LEU A 280 11.75 9.28 18.73
N ILE A 281 12.76 10.10 19.01
CA ILE A 281 13.41 10.96 18.01
C ILE A 281 14.07 10.09 16.92
N ALA A 282 14.82 9.07 17.31
CA ALA A 282 15.48 8.17 16.36
C ALA A 282 14.48 7.41 15.48
N ALA A 283 13.32 7.01 16.01
CA ALA A 283 12.22 6.47 15.21
C ALA A 283 11.69 7.51 14.20
N GLY A 284 11.52 8.76 14.63
CA GLY A 284 11.11 9.85 13.76
C GLY A 284 12.09 10.13 12.62
N GLU A 285 13.39 10.07 12.89
CA GLU A 285 14.42 10.22 11.85
C GLU A 285 14.36 9.11 10.80
N CYS A 286 13.97 7.89 11.18
CA CYS A 286 13.70 6.83 10.19
C CYS A 286 12.54 7.21 9.27
N MET A 287 11.49 7.86 9.77
CA MET A 287 10.38 8.34 8.94
C MET A 287 10.83 9.44 7.97
N PHE A 288 11.58 10.43 8.44
CA PHE A 288 12.14 11.47 7.58
C PHE A 288 13.06 10.89 6.50
N GLY A 289 13.96 9.96 6.86
CA GLY A 289 14.82 9.30 5.91
C GLY A 289 14.07 8.44 4.87
N SER A 290 12.93 7.86 5.25
CA SER A 290 12.01 7.18 4.32
C SER A 290 11.40 8.15 3.33
N HIS A 291 10.91 9.30 3.80
CA HIS A 291 10.35 10.35 2.95
C HIS A 291 11.39 10.93 1.98
N ASP A 292 12.57 11.28 2.48
CA ASP A 292 13.66 11.80 1.66
C ASP A 292 14.04 10.81 0.54
N SER A 293 14.13 9.52 0.87
CA SER A 293 14.40 8.48 -0.13
C SER A 293 13.26 8.32 -1.15
N TYR A 294 12.01 8.49 -0.72
CA TYR A 294 10.85 8.45 -1.60
C TYR A 294 10.83 9.63 -2.57
N ARG A 295 11.17 10.83 -2.08
CA ARG A 295 11.32 12.05 -2.87
C ARG A 295 12.48 11.95 -3.85
N ASP A 296 13.70 11.61 -3.37
CA ASP A 296 14.94 11.78 -4.13
C ASP A 296 15.28 10.56 -5.00
N ASN A 297 15.02 9.34 -4.51
CA ASN A 297 15.34 8.10 -5.21
C ASN A 297 14.19 7.61 -6.09
N CYS A 298 12.94 7.76 -5.63
CA CYS A 298 11.77 7.30 -6.36
C CYS A 298 11.10 8.43 -7.17
N LEU A 299 11.33 9.71 -6.84
CA LEU A 299 10.64 10.88 -7.40
C LEU A 299 9.11 10.77 -7.25
N LEU A 300 8.64 10.21 -6.16
CA LEU A 300 7.23 9.99 -5.87
C LEU A 300 6.71 10.96 -4.78
N SER A 301 7.33 12.11 -4.60
CA SER A 301 6.81 13.18 -3.77
C SER A 301 6.36 14.37 -4.62
N VAL A 302 5.61 15.27 -4.01
CA VAL A 302 5.16 16.53 -4.61
C VAL A 302 5.42 17.67 -3.60
N PRO A 303 5.57 18.93 -4.07
CA PRO A 303 5.91 20.07 -3.20
C PRO A 303 4.98 20.25 -2.01
N GLU A 304 3.70 19.94 -2.17
CA GLU A 304 2.69 20.05 -1.11
C GLU A 304 2.92 19.03 0.00
N VAL A 305 3.32 17.81 -0.34
CA VAL A 305 3.67 16.76 0.62
C VAL A 305 4.99 17.09 1.30
N ASP A 306 5.99 17.54 0.54
CA ASP A 306 7.29 17.97 1.07
C ASP A 306 7.11 19.10 2.09
N PHE A 307 6.23 20.09 1.78
CA PHE A 307 5.91 21.16 2.72
C PHE A 307 5.38 20.62 4.06
N LEU A 308 4.44 19.68 4.04
CA LEU A 308 3.88 19.09 5.26
C LEU A 308 4.96 18.39 6.09
N VAL A 309 5.83 17.61 5.45
CA VAL A 309 6.94 16.91 6.13
C VAL A 309 7.95 17.90 6.69
N ASP A 310 8.33 18.93 5.94
CA ASP A 310 9.28 19.95 6.37
C ASP A 310 8.72 20.84 7.49
N ALA A 311 7.42 21.11 7.49
CA ALA A 311 6.75 21.82 8.58
C ALA A 311 6.80 21.03 9.90
N VAL A 312 6.66 19.71 9.86
CA VAL A 312 6.86 18.82 11.01
C VAL A 312 8.32 18.80 11.45
N ARG A 313 9.26 18.62 10.50
CA ARG A 313 10.71 18.60 10.75
C ARG A 313 11.20 19.90 11.41
N THR A 314 10.71 21.04 10.92
CA THR A 314 11.08 22.37 11.46
C THR A 314 10.60 22.58 12.90
N ARG A 315 9.40 22.11 13.24
CA ARG A 315 8.89 22.18 14.61
C ARG A 315 9.64 21.21 15.53
N GLY A 316 9.88 20.01 15.08
CA GLY A 316 10.76 19.02 15.67
C GLY A 316 10.41 18.56 17.07
N PRO A 317 11.34 17.83 17.73
CA PRO A 317 11.13 17.23 19.05
C PRO A 317 10.83 18.25 20.16
N GLN A 318 11.35 19.47 20.04
CA GLN A 318 11.08 20.54 21.01
C GLN A 318 9.60 20.93 21.08
N LYS A 319 8.86 20.70 19.99
CA LYS A 319 7.41 20.84 19.91
C LYS A 319 6.68 19.50 20.04
N GLY A 320 7.38 18.42 20.39
CA GLY A 320 6.83 17.08 20.55
C GLY A 320 6.47 16.38 19.24
N LEU A 321 6.97 16.84 18.10
CA LEU A 321 6.83 16.20 16.80
C LEU A 321 8.13 15.46 16.46
N TYR A 322 8.05 14.15 16.22
CA TYR A 322 9.23 13.31 16.06
C TYR A 322 9.56 12.98 14.62
N GLY A 323 8.54 12.71 13.78
CA GLY A 323 8.77 12.30 12.41
C GLY A 323 7.56 12.47 11.51
N ALA A 324 7.83 12.51 10.21
CA ALA A 324 6.79 12.52 9.19
C ALA A 324 7.27 11.87 7.90
N LYS A 325 6.36 11.26 7.17
CA LYS A 325 6.63 10.67 5.85
C LYS A 325 5.37 10.57 5.00
N ILE A 326 5.54 10.60 3.70
CA ILE A 326 4.48 10.25 2.74
C ILE A 326 4.03 8.79 2.94
N THR A 327 2.76 8.50 2.69
CA THR A 327 2.20 7.15 2.73
C THR A 327 1.76 6.66 1.35
N GLY A 328 1.51 5.35 1.23
CA GLY A 328 0.98 4.74 0.01
C GLY A 328 1.89 4.84 -1.20
N GLY A 329 1.30 4.98 -2.37
CA GLY A 329 2.00 4.99 -3.67
C GLY A 329 2.73 6.29 -4.01
N GLY A 330 2.58 7.36 -3.22
CA GLY A 330 3.23 8.65 -3.48
C GLY A 330 2.48 9.57 -4.43
N SER A 331 3.17 10.58 -4.98
CA SER A 331 2.65 11.59 -5.92
C SER A 331 1.46 12.40 -5.39
N GLY A 332 1.41 12.64 -4.08
CA GLY A 332 0.32 13.29 -3.35
C GLY A 332 -0.20 12.44 -2.20
N GLY A 333 -1.45 12.64 -1.79
CA GLY A 333 -2.10 11.89 -0.74
C GLY A 333 -1.71 12.31 0.68
N THR A 334 -1.56 11.35 1.58
CA THR A 334 -1.46 11.57 3.02
C THR A 334 -0.01 11.49 3.52
N VAL A 335 0.32 12.39 4.45
CA VAL A 335 1.54 12.35 5.26
C VAL A 335 1.20 11.76 6.63
N ALA A 336 1.88 10.70 7.02
CA ALA A 336 1.83 10.19 8.39
C ALA A 336 2.79 11.00 9.27
N VAL A 337 2.29 11.52 10.38
CA VAL A 337 3.05 12.29 11.36
C VAL A 337 3.06 11.56 12.69
N PHE A 338 4.23 11.44 13.31
CA PHE A 338 4.47 10.80 14.60
C PHE A 338 4.87 11.85 15.65
N GLY A 339 4.25 11.80 16.82
CA GLY A 339 4.54 12.75 17.89
C GLY A 339 3.83 12.44 19.21
N LYS A 340 4.03 13.32 20.22
CA LYS A 340 3.26 13.31 21.46
C LYS A 340 1.79 13.65 21.16
N LYS A 341 0.85 12.98 21.81
CA LYS A 341 -0.60 13.17 21.57
C LYS A 341 -1.01 14.65 21.73
N GLU A 342 -0.55 15.30 22.79
CA GLU A 342 -0.87 16.70 23.08
C GLU A 342 -0.26 17.65 22.05
N ALA A 343 0.95 17.32 21.58
CA ALA A 343 1.63 18.10 20.53
C ALA A 343 0.92 17.96 19.19
N LEU A 344 0.55 16.74 18.81
CA LEU A 344 -0.21 16.51 17.57
C LEU A 344 -1.53 17.27 17.57
N ALA A 345 -2.27 17.26 18.70
CA ALA A 345 -3.55 17.97 18.83
C ALA A 345 -3.42 19.51 18.67
N SER A 346 -2.27 20.10 18.98
CA SER A 346 -2.04 21.55 18.86
C SER A 346 -1.31 21.96 17.58
N GLU A 347 -0.25 21.22 17.22
CA GLU A 347 0.64 21.60 16.12
C GLU A 347 0.08 21.21 14.75
N ILE A 348 -0.63 20.06 14.61
CA ILE A 348 -1.18 19.65 13.32
C ILE A 348 -2.23 20.63 12.80
N PRO A 349 -3.20 21.12 13.60
CA PRO A 349 -4.10 22.16 13.12
C PRO A 349 -3.39 23.48 12.76
N ALA A 350 -2.25 23.80 13.42
CA ALA A 350 -1.45 24.97 13.07
C ALA A 350 -0.74 24.78 11.72
N ILE A 351 -0.15 23.61 11.47
CA ILE A 351 0.44 23.24 10.17
C ILE A 351 -0.64 23.27 9.09
N ALA A 352 -1.82 22.71 9.33
CA ALA A 352 -2.93 22.70 8.39
C ALA A 352 -3.37 24.12 7.97
N ARG A 353 -3.47 25.06 8.93
CA ARG A 353 -3.77 26.47 8.63
C ARG A 353 -2.67 27.13 7.80
N GLU A 354 -1.41 26.88 8.10
CA GLU A 354 -0.28 27.39 7.34
C GLU A 354 -0.27 26.84 5.92
N TYR A 355 -0.46 25.53 5.77
CA TYR A 355 -0.59 24.84 4.49
C TYR A 355 -1.71 25.44 3.65
N LYS A 356 -2.92 25.60 4.23
CA LYS A 356 -4.06 26.19 3.55
C LYS A 356 -3.79 27.61 3.08
N ARG A 357 -3.10 28.40 3.90
CA ARG A 357 -2.73 29.79 3.55
C ARG A 357 -1.78 29.84 2.35
N LEU A 358 -0.85 28.88 2.23
CA LEU A 358 0.16 28.87 1.20
C LEU A 358 -0.32 28.21 -0.11
N THR A 359 -1.10 27.14 -0.01
CA THR A 359 -1.53 26.35 -1.15
C THR A 359 -2.97 26.61 -1.60
N GLY A 360 -3.80 27.18 -0.73
CA GLY A 360 -5.25 27.29 -0.91
C GLY A 360 -6.01 25.98 -0.64
N LEU A 361 -5.30 24.87 -0.37
CA LEU A 361 -5.88 23.55 -0.11
C LEU A 361 -6.17 23.40 1.39
N ASP A 362 -7.31 22.81 1.73
CA ASP A 362 -7.74 22.56 3.12
C ASP A 362 -7.50 21.10 3.46
N PRO A 363 -6.44 20.74 4.23
CA PRO A 363 -6.08 19.36 4.45
C PRO A 363 -7.05 18.65 5.38
N ASP A 364 -7.46 17.42 5.04
CA ASP A 364 -8.13 16.55 6.00
C ASP A 364 -7.13 15.98 7.00
N ILE A 365 -7.56 15.82 8.24
CA ILE A 365 -6.75 15.24 9.32
C ILE A 365 -7.40 13.93 9.74
N PHE A 366 -6.61 12.85 9.75
CA PHE A 366 -7.04 11.51 10.13
C PHE A 366 -6.37 11.14 11.46
N GLU A 367 -7.18 10.89 12.48
CA GLU A 367 -6.71 10.59 13.82
C GLU A 367 -7.25 9.25 14.31
N GLY A 368 -6.53 8.66 15.26
CA GLY A 368 -6.90 7.43 15.92
C GLY A 368 -6.43 6.17 15.17
N THR A 369 -6.75 5.05 15.76
CA THR A 369 -6.52 3.71 15.21
C THR A 369 -7.81 2.90 15.31
N SER A 370 -8.03 2.01 14.36
CA SER A 370 -9.17 1.10 14.34
C SER A 370 -8.71 -0.35 14.23
N PRO A 371 -9.53 -1.32 14.64
CA PRO A 371 -9.27 -2.71 14.32
C PRO A 371 -9.32 -2.93 12.80
N GLY A 372 -8.57 -3.91 12.30
CA GLY A 372 -8.70 -4.44 10.96
C GLY A 372 -10.00 -5.26 10.81
N ALA A 373 -10.26 -5.70 9.58
CA ALA A 373 -11.51 -6.38 9.25
C ALA A 373 -11.74 -7.64 10.11
N ILE A 374 -10.70 -8.43 10.36
CA ILE A 374 -10.80 -9.67 11.14
C ILE A 374 -11.14 -9.40 12.61
N GLU A 375 -10.49 -8.42 13.23
CA GLU A 375 -10.78 -8.06 14.63
C GLU A 375 -12.13 -7.37 14.77
N PHE A 376 -12.55 -6.56 13.77
CA PHE A 376 -13.85 -5.92 13.73
C PHE A 376 -14.98 -6.95 13.59
N GLY A 377 -14.77 -7.99 12.78
CA GLY A 377 -15.73 -9.07 12.55
C GLY A 377 -16.81 -8.73 11.53
N THR A 378 -17.76 -9.66 11.41
CA THR A 378 -18.95 -9.53 10.57
C THR A 378 -20.22 -9.73 11.38
N PHE A 379 -21.33 -9.19 10.88
CA PHE A 379 -22.63 -9.35 11.50
C PHE A 379 -23.61 -9.95 10.50
N ARG A 380 -24.33 -10.99 10.90
CA ARG A 380 -25.39 -11.60 10.12
C ARG A 380 -26.75 -11.10 10.60
N TYR A 381 -27.57 -10.68 9.65
CA TYR A 381 -28.96 -10.31 9.93
C TYR A 381 -29.88 -11.18 9.09
N THR A 382 -30.95 -11.67 9.69
CA THR A 382 -31.99 -12.43 9.02
C THR A 382 -33.29 -11.63 9.07
N PHE A 383 -33.98 -11.49 7.95
CA PHE A 383 -35.30 -10.87 7.90
C PHE A 383 -36.37 -11.94 8.14
N GLY A 384 -37.16 -11.74 9.15
CA GLY A 384 -38.27 -12.62 9.53
C GLY A 384 -39.60 -11.88 9.68
N PRO A 385 -40.68 -12.55 10.09
CA PRO A 385 -42.01 -11.93 10.24
C PRO A 385 -42.04 -10.71 11.18
N THR A 386 -41.11 -10.64 12.11
CA THR A 386 -41.00 -9.56 13.11
C THR A 386 -39.94 -8.50 12.74
N GLY A 387 -39.35 -8.58 11.54
CA GLY A 387 -38.29 -7.68 11.07
C GLY A 387 -36.90 -8.30 11.08
N TRP A 388 -35.86 -7.44 11.09
CA TRP A 388 -34.48 -7.88 11.09
C TRP A 388 -34.00 -8.36 12.45
N THR A 389 -33.41 -9.54 12.46
CA THR A 389 -32.81 -10.14 13.68
C THR A 389 -31.32 -10.36 13.43
N ARG A 390 -30.47 -9.85 14.32
CA ARG A 390 -29.02 -10.10 14.29
C ARG A 390 -28.75 -11.50 14.82
N SER A 391 -28.05 -12.31 14.03
CA SER A 391 -27.50 -13.60 14.50
C SER A 391 -26.02 -13.35 14.88
N ILE A 392 -25.64 -13.97 15.98
CA ILE A 392 -24.23 -13.92 16.44
C ILE A 392 -23.40 -14.92 15.64
#